data_cfdfaf2bcbd9ddd1664f9f666f46e43e
#
_entry.id   cfdfaf2bcbd9ddd1664f9f666f46e43e
#
_cell.length_a   1.000
_cell.length_b   1.000
_cell.length_c   1.000
_cell.angle_alpha   90.00
_cell.angle_beta   90.00
_cell.angle_gamma   90.00
#
_symmetry.space_group_name_H-M   'P 1'
#
loop_
_entity.id
_entity.type
_entity.pdbx_description
1 polymer ?
#
loop_
_entity_poly.entity_id
_entity_poly.type
_entity_poly.pdbx_seq_one_letter_code
_entity_poly.pdbx_strand_id
1 'polypeptide(L)'
;MKIESIKIHNYKVFKDVEVKDISNMAVFLGKNGVGKTTFFDVFGFLHDCLNSNVRSALAKRGGFKEVVSREQKGNIEFTIKFRASEEEPLITYEISIGLDEHARPVVKKEVLRFRRGQKGSPWKVLDFSCGEGIAAEGKLNSYEDVNLAKRRKQKLDSPDILAIKGLGQFKEFEAVSTFRRLIEDWYVADFRIDAARERQEAEYGEQLSRTGDNLSVVTKYLYDNHPDIFNKIIENMKLRVPGVEKVEAQETQDGYIVLRFQDGKFQNPFSAKYVSDGTIKMFTYLVLLNDPLQHALLCIEEPENQLYPELLGGLAEEFRNYANAGGQVFVSTHSPDFLNAVELEEIYYLQKKDGFTTIKKASDNPIARKLCEAGDLPGALWKQGLLVEG
;
A
#
# COMPACT_ATOMS: atom_id res chain seq x y z
N MET A 1 9.88 6.39 -3.36
CA MET A 1 9.68 5.58 -4.59
C MET A 1 8.21 5.59 -4.94
N LYS A 2 7.83 5.80 -6.22
CA LYS A 2 6.45 6.07 -6.64
C LYS A 2 5.99 5.09 -7.72
N ILE A 3 4.83 4.47 -7.54
CA ILE A 3 4.12 3.73 -8.58
C ILE A 3 3.44 4.75 -9.49
N GLU A 4 3.81 4.78 -10.78
CA GLU A 4 3.22 5.67 -11.79
C GLU A 4 2.02 5.06 -12.48
N SER A 5 2.06 3.73 -12.70
CA SER A 5 0.92 3.03 -13.29
C SER A 5 0.88 1.57 -12.85
N ILE A 6 -0.32 1.03 -12.84
CA ILE A 6 -0.58 -0.39 -12.64
C ILE A 6 -1.57 -0.89 -13.68
N LYS A 7 -1.24 -2.00 -14.33
CA LYS A 7 -2.16 -2.76 -15.17
C LYS A 7 -2.45 -4.10 -14.51
N ILE A 8 -3.73 -4.45 -14.45
CA ILE A 8 -4.27 -5.67 -13.84
C ILE A 8 -5.06 -6.40 -14.91
N HIS A 9 -4.69 -7.65 -15.17
CA HIS A 9 -5.41 -8.50 -16.09
C HIS A 9 -5.82 -9.79 -15.39
N ASN A 10 -7.08 -10.15 -15.55
CA ASN A 10 -7.63 -11.42 -15.13
C ASN A 10 -7.53 -11.71 -13.62
N TYR A 11 -7.76 -10.70 -12.76
CA TYR A 11 -7.71 -10.80 -11.31
C TYR A 11 -9.04 -10.45 -10.65
N LYS A 12 -9.74 -11.43 -10.09
CA LYS A 12 -11.05 -11.26 -9.41
C LYS A 12 -12.05 -10.47 -10.28
N VAL A 13 -12.40 -9.25 -9.85
CA VAL A 13 -13.34 -8.36 -10.58
C VAL A 13 -12.67 -7.54 -11.70
N PHE A 14 -11.35 -7.60 -11.82
CA PHE A 14 -10.59 -6.87 -12.83
C PHE A 14 -10.27 -7.78 -14.02
N LYS A 15 -11.02 -7.60 -15.12
CA LYS A 15 -10.77 -8.33 -16.37
C LYS A 15 -9.57 -7.74 -17.11
N ASP A 16 -9.55 -6.44 -17.34
CA ASP A 16 -8.44 -5.68 -17.92
C ASP A 16 -8.58 -4.22 -17.49
N VAL A 17 -7.73 -3.79 -16.57
CA VAL A 17 -7.75 -2.44 -15.98
C VAL A 17 -6.35 -1.86 -15.98
N GLU A 18 -6.21 -0.62 -16.41
CA GLU A 18 -4.97 0.14 -16.33
C GLU A 18 -5.23 1.47 -15.63
N VAL A 19 -4.49 1.76 -14.58
CA VAL A 19 -4.48 3.05 -13.90
C VAL A 19 -3.15 3.72 -14.19
N LYS A 20 -3.19 4.93 -14.75
CA LYS A 20 -2.01 5.73 -15.14
C LYS A 20 -1.93 7.01 -14.35
N ASP A 21 -0.77 7.61 -14.36
CA ASP A 21 -0.50 8.93 -13.75
C ASP A 21 -1.00 8.99 -12.29
N ILE A 22 -0.64 7.94 -11.53
CA ILE A 22 -1.09 7.78 -10.16
C ILE A 22 -0.43 8.84 -9.28
N SER A 23 -1.24 9.60 -8.56
CA SER A 23 -0.81 10.66 -7.65
C SER A 23 -0.06 10.07 -6.44
N ASN A 24 0.76 10.88 -5.75
CA ASN A 24 1.43 10.43 -4.53
C ASN A 24 0.42 10.09 -3.43
N MET A 25 -0.63 10.89 -3.31
CA MET A 25 -1.85 10.51 -2.60
C MET A 25 -2.92 10.15 -3.64
N ALA A 26 -3.46 8.93 -3.59
CA ALA A 26 -4.49 8.44 -4.51
C ALA A 26 -5.68 7.87 -3.74
N VAL A 27 -6.85 8.42 -4.00
CA VAL A 27 -8.10 8.07 -3.30
C VAL A 27 -9.01 7.28 -4.22
N PHE A 28 -9.23 6.02 -3.89
CA PHE A 28 -10.04 5.08 -4.66
C PHE A 28 -11.48 5.07 -4.14
N LEU A 29 -12.36 5.72 -4.89
CA LEU A 29 -13.75 5.94 -4.56
C LEU A 29 -14.66 4.91 -5.23
N GLY A 30 -15.70 4.46 -4.54
CA GLY A 30 -16.72 3.61 -5.15
C GLY A 30 -17.70 3.02 -4.14
N LYS A 31 -18.84 2.57 -4.63
CA LYS A 31 -19.86 1.90 -3.82
C LYS A 31 -19.34 0.57 -3.26
N ASN A 32 -20.02 0.02 -2.25
CA ASN A 32 -19.66 -1.29 -1.71
C ASN A 32 -19.78 -2.39 -2.78
N GLY A 33 -18.84 -3.34 -2.77
CA GLY A 33 -18.81 -4.45 -3.72
C GLY A 33 -18.27 -4.09 -5.12
N VAL A 34 -17.78 -2.87 -5.35
CA VAL A 34 -17.24 -2.44 -6.65
C VAL A 34 -15.79 -2.90 -6.87
N GLY A 35 -15.09 -3.37 -5.83
CA GLY A 35 -13.72 -3.89 -5.95
C GLY A 35 -12.61 -3.04 -5.35
N LYS A 36 -12.90 -2.08 -4.47
CA LYS A 36 -11.89 -1.28 -3.75
C LYS A 36 -10.88 -2.18 -3.01
N THR A 37 -11.39 -3.04 -2.12
CA THR A 37 -10.58 -4.04 -1.41
C THR A 37 -9.84 -4.99 -2.35
N THR A 38 -10.43 -5.34 -3.51
CA THR A 38 -9.75 -6.16 -4.51
C THR A 38 -8.57 -5.44 -5.14
N PHE A 39 -8.67 -4.13 -5.36
CA PHE A 39 -7.54 -3.34 -5.87
C PHE A 39 -6.38 -3.33 -4.86
N PHE A 40 -6.66 -3.15 -3.59
CA PHE A 40 -5.63 -3.18 -2.53
C PHE A 40 -5.08 -4.59 -2.30
N ASP A 41 -5.92 -5.62 -2.47
CA ASP A 41 -5.47 -7.01 -2.40
C ASP A 41 -4.44 -7.38 -3.48
N VAL A 42 -4.36 -6.64 -4.60
CA VAL A 42 -3.28 -6.83 -5.59
C VAL A 42 -1.90 -6.62 -4.94
N PHE A 43 -1.75 -5.55 -4.16
CA PHE A 43 -0.49 -5.26 -3.44
C PHE A 43 -0.22 -6.29 -2.35
N GLY A 44 -1.24 -6.64 -1.57
CA GLY A 44 -1.15 -7.72 -0.58
C GLY A 44 -0.85 -9.09 -1.20
N PHE A 45 -1.39 -9.39 -2.38
CA PHE A 45 -1.11 -10.62 -3.11
C PHE A 45 0.35 -10.70 -3.58
N LEU A 46 0.87 -9.64 -4.19
CA LEU A 46 2.26 -9.59 -4.64
C LEU A 46 3.24 -9.65 -3.47
N HIS A 47 2.93 -8.98 -2.36
CA HIS A 47 3.69 -9.07 -1.12
C HIS A 47 3.68 -10.50 -0.54
N ASP A 48 2.52 -11.18 -0.52
CA ASP A 48 2.43 -12.57 -0.11
C ASP A 48 3.23 -13.53 -1.03
N CYS A 49 3.18 -13.29 -2.36
CA CYS A 49 3.99 -14.06 -3.33
C CYS A 49 5.48 -13.91 -3.06
N LEU A 50 5.92 -12.71 -2.71
CA LEU A 50 7.31 -12.43 -2.38
C LEU A 50 7.73 -13.09 -1.06
N ASN A 51 6.93 -12.96 -0.02
CA ASN A 51 7.26 -13.51 1.31
C ASN A 51 7.19 -15.04 1.36
N SER A 52 6.26 -15.64 0.62
CA SER A 52 6.14 -17.11 0.53
C SER A 52 6.40 -17.63 -0.88
N ASN A 53 5.35 -17.88 -1.64
CA ASN A 53 5.37 -18.24 -3.06
C ASN A 53 3.94 -18.03 -3.64
N VAL A 54 3.81 -18.14 -4.96
CA VAL A 54 2.53 -17.94 -5.66
C VAL A 54 1.47 -18.93 -5.22
N ARG A 55 1.85 -20.20 -4.96
CA ARG A 55 0.89 -21.23 -4.54
C ARG A 55 0.29 -20.91 -3.17
N SER A 56 1.12 -20.55 -2.21
CA SER A 56 0.68 -20.15 -0.86
C SER A 56 -0.16 -18.88 -0.88
N ALA A 57 0.23 -17.87 -1.67
CA ALA A 57 -0.50 -16.63 -1.82
C ALA A 57 -1.90 -16.83 -2.44
N LEU A 58 -2.01 -17.71 -3.43
CA LEU A 58 -3.30 -18.10 -4.00
C LEU A 58 -4.14 -18.93 -3.03
N ALA A 59 -3.54 -19.86 -2.29
CA ALA A 59 -4.25 -20.67 -1.31
C ALA A 59 -4.93 -19.85 -0.21
N LYS A 60 -4.26 -18.78 0.27
CA LYS A 60 -4.86 -17.79 1.21
C LYS A 60 -6.13 -17.12 0.66
N ARG A 61 -6.32 -17.11 -0.68
CA ARG A 61 -7.43 -16.46 -1.41
C ARG A 61 -8.42 -17.46 -2.01
N GLY A 62 -8.39 -18.73 -1.57
CA GLY A 62 -9.28 -19.77 -2.07
C GLY A 62 -8.77 -20.52 -3.31
N GLY A 63 -7.52 -20.25 -3.74
CA GLY A 63 -6.89 -20.91 -4.89
C GLY A 63 -7.07 -20.20 -6.22
N PHE A 64 -6.41 -20.69 -7.27
CA PHE A 64 -6.34 -20.07 -8.59
C PHE A 64 -7.74 -19.78 -9.19
N LYS A 65 -8.69 -20.72 -9.04
CA LYS A 65 -10.05 -20.57 -9.60
C LYS A 65 -10.85 -19.43 -8.99
N GLU A 66 -10.61 -19.13 -7.70
CA GLU A 66 -11.29 -18.03 -6.99
C GLU A 66 -10.64 -16.68 -7.26
N VAL A 67 -9.37 -16.68 -7.66
CA VAL A 67 -8.60 -15.47 -7.92
C VAL A 67 -8.65 -15.05 -9.38
N VAL A 68 -8.70 -15.98 -10.32
CA VAL A 68 -8.91 -15.65 -11.74
C VAL A 68 -10.29 -15.01 -11.94
N SER A 69 -10.41 -14.06 -12.84
CA SER A 69 -11.68 -13.40 -13.15
C SER A 69 -12.72 -14.42 -13.62
N ARG A 70 -13.95 -14.28 -13.11
CA ARG A 70 -15.02 -15.23 -13.43
C ARG A 70 -15.27 -15.32 -14.91
N GLU A 71 -15.47 -16.55 -15.40
CA GLU A 71 -15.71 -16.87 -16.82
C GLU A 71 -14.56 -16.50 -17.75
N GLN A 72 -13.41 -16.06 -17.20
CA GLN A 72 -12.21 -15.82 -17.99
C GLN A 72 -11.26 -17.02 -17.91
N LYS A 73 -10.51 -17.20 -18.99
CA LYS A 73 -9.43 -18.20 -19.10
C LYS A 73 -8.09 -17.47 -19.21
N GLY A 74 -7.00 -18.17 -18.93
CA GLY A 74 -5.65 -17.62 -19.08
C GLY A 74 -4.99 -17.29 -17.77
N ASN A 75 -3.93 -16.53 -17.84
CA ASN A 75 -3.09 -16.21 -16.70
C ASN A 75 -3.60 -14.96 -15.99
N ILE A 76 -3.25 -14.84 -14.71
CA ILE A 76 -3.34 -13.61 -13.94
C ILE A 76 -2.09 -12.81 -14.27
N GLU A 77 -2.24 -11.53 -14.65
CA GLU A 77 -1.09 -10.71 -15.05
C GLU A 77 -1.12 -9.34 -14.38
N PHE A 78 0.05 -8.90 -13.95
CA PHE A 78 0.26 -7.55 -13.42
C PHE A 78 1.43 -6.90 -14.15
N THR A 79 1.26 -5.61 -14.47
CA THR A 79 2.35 -4.75 -14.93
C THR A 79 2.38 -3.50 -14.06
N ILE A 80 3.49 -3.27 -13.37
CA ILE A 80 3.68 -2.12 -12.49
C ILE A 80 4.84 -1.29 -13.04
N LYS A 81 4.60 0.01 -13.19
CA LYS A 81 5.62 0.98 -13.56
C LYS A 81 5.87 1.91 -12.39
N PHE A 82 7.13 2.09 -12.05
CA PHE A 82 7.52 2.90 -10.90
C PHE A 82 8.84 3.61 -11.12
N ARG A 83 9.08 4.67 -10.32
CA ARG A 83 10.36 5.39 -10.25
C ARG A 83 10.84 5.47 -8.81
N ALA A 84 12.15 5.41 -8.64
CA ALA A 84 12.75 5.63 -7.33
C ALA A 84 12.73 7.13 -6.95
N SER A 85 12.95 8.01 -7.94
CA SER A 85 12.77 9.47 -7.87
C SER A 85 12.31 10.00 -9.24
N GLU A 86 11.92 11.29 -9.34
CA GLU A 86 11.49 11.89 -10.61
C GLU A 86 12.58 11.89 -11.68
N GLU A 87 13.86 11.97 -11.26
CA GLU A 87 15.02 12.00 -12.16
C GLU A 87 15.47 10.60 -12.60
N GLU A 88 15.01 9.55 -11.89
CA GLU A 88 15.43 8.19 -12.16
C GLU A 88 14.65 7.50 -13.28
N PRO A 89 15.25 6.47 -13.93
CA PRO A 89 14.61 5.76 -15.03
C PRO A 89 13.31 5.10 -14.59
N LEU A 90 12.35 5.06 -15.52
CA LEU A 90 11.11 4.28 -15.34
C LEU A 90 11.44 2.80 -15.33
N ILE A 91 11.06 2.13 -14.26
CA ILE A 91 11.20 0.70 -14.08
C ILE A 91 9.84 0.05 -14.36
N THR A 92 9.84 -1.07 -15.08
CA THR A 92 8.64 -1.85 -15.36
C THR A 92 8.83 -3.27 -14.86
N TYR A 93 7.94 -3.71 -13.99
CA TYR A 93 7.83 -5.08 -13.54
C TYR A 93 6.59 -5.73 -14.13
N GLU A 94 6.76 -6.89 -14.74
CA GLU A 94 5.70 -7.69 -15.34
C GLU A 94 5.74 -9.10 -14.75
N ILE A 95 4.59 -9.58 -14.34
CA ILE A 95 4.42 -10.94 -13.85
C ILE A 95 3.17 -11.57 -14.45
N SER A 96 3.27 -12.82 -14.89
CA SER A 96 2.19 -13.66 -15.38
C SER A 96 2.16 -14.96 -14.59
N ILE A 97 1.03 -15.26 -13.97
CA ILE A 97 0.82 -16.42 -13.10
C ILE A 97 -0.24 -17.30 -13.75
N GLY A 98 0.06 -18.57 -13.92
CA GLY A 98 -0.85 -19.53 -14.53
C GLY A 98 -0.71 -20.93 -13.94
N LEU A 99 -1.31 -21.90 -14.59
CA LEU A 99 -1.24 -23.30 -14.18
C LEU A 99 -0.27 -24.08 -15.10
N ASP A 100 0.50 -25.01 -14.51
CA ASP A 100 1.29 -25.97 -15.28
C ASP A 100 0.39 -27.09 -15.86
N GLU A 101 0.96 -28.07 -16.53
CA GLU A 101 0.26 -29.24 -17.10
C GLU A 101 -0.40 -30.14 -16.04
N HIS A 102 0.01 -30.02 -14.78
CA HIS A 102 -0.59 -30.71 -13.64
C HIS A 102 -1.55 -29.83 -12.85
N ALA A 103 -2.02 -28.70 -13.43
CA ALA A 103 -2.91 -27.73 -12.79
C ALA A 103 -2.33 -27.10 -11.50
N ARG A 104 -1.00 -27.03 -11.35
CA ARG A 104 -0.34 -26.39 -10.21
C ARG A 104 0.00 -24.93 -10.55
N PRO A 105 -0.25 -23.96 -9.64
CA PRO A 105 0.11 -22.57 -9.85
C PRO A 105 1.63 -22.39 -10.00
N VAL A 106 2.03 -21.66 -11.05
CA VAL A 106 3.44 -21.36 -11.35
C VAL A 106 3.56 -19.93 -11.91
N VAL A 107 4.75 -19.35 -11.79
CA VAL A 107 5.11 -18.11 -12.48
C VAL A 107 5.44 -18.43 -13.93
N LYS A 108 4.49 -18.12 -14.84
CA LYS A 108 4.67 -18.35 -16.28
C LYS A 108 5.72 -17.41 -16.86
N LYS A 109 5.74 -16.17 -16.38
CA LYS A 109 6.68 -15.15 -16.83
C LYS A 109 6.90 -14.11 -15.73
N GLU A 110 8.15 -13.68 -15.57
CA GLU A 110 8.54 -12.61 -14.68
C GLU A 110 9.64 -11.77 -15.33
N VAL A 111 9.40 -10.49 -15.53
CA VAL A 111 10.31 -9.58 -16.22
C VAL A 111 10.48 -8.30 -15.43
N LEU A 112 11.72 -7.92 -15.19
CA LEU A 112 12.09 -6.61 -14.68
C LEU A 112 12.92 -5.88 -15.72
N ARG A 113 12.47 -4.69 -16.10
CA ARG A 113 13.16 -3.86 -17.10
C ARG A 113 13.14 -2.39 -16.68
N PHE A 114 14.14 -1.65 -17.11
CA PHE A 114 14.14 -0.22 -16.93
C PHE A 114 14.51 0.50 -18.23
N ARG A 115 14.01 1.72 -18.37
CA ARG A 115 14.25 2.56 -19.53
C ARG A 115 15.35 3.56 -19.23
N ARG A 116 16.41 3.56 -20.01
CA ARG A 116 17.46 4.55 -19.94
C ARG A 116 17.09 5.73 -20.83
N GLY A 117 16.85 6.90 -20.21
CA GLY A 117 16.48 8.11 -20.94
C GLY A 117 15.15 8.02 -21.70
N GLN A 118 14.90 9.04 -22.54
CA GLN A 118 13.62 9.13 -23.27
C GLN A 118 13.58 8.28 -24.56
N LYS A 119 14.72 7.84 -25.09
CA LYS A 119 14.83 7.07 -26.34
C LYS A 119 15.58 5.75 -26.11
N GLY A 120 15.18 4.69 -26.80
CA GLY A 120 15.80 3.38 -26.76
C GLY A 120 14.89 2.28 -26.21
N SER A 121 15.24 1.02 -26.50
CA SER A 121 14.53 -0.14 -25.97
C SER A 121 14.82 -0.32 -24.47
N PRO A 122 13.80 -0.64 -23.63
CA PRO A 122 14.02 -0.94 -22.23
C PRO A 122 14.97 -2.12 -22.05
N TRP A 123 15.90 -1.97 -21.13
CA TRP A 123 16.86 -3.03 -20.81
C TRP A 123 16.25 -4.02 -19.81
N LYS A 124 16.31 -5.32 -20.11
CA LYS A 124 15.86 -6.38 -19.25
C LYS A 124 16.94 -6.75 -18.24
N VAL A 125 16.66 -6.52 -16.97
CA VAL A 125 17.49 -6.93 -15.82
C VAL A 125 17.20 -8.36 -15.44
N LEU A 126 15.93 -8.77 -15.57
CA LEU A 126 15.42 -10.08 -15.23
C LEU A 126 14.44 -10.52 -16.30
N ASP A 127 14.57 -11.76 -16.79
CA ASP A 127 13.64 -12.39 -17.74
C ASP A 127 13.56 -13.89 -17.43
N PHE A 128 12.51 -14.28 -16.70
CA PHE A 128 12.29 -15.64 -16.24
C PHE A 128 10.98 -16.20 -16.77
N SER A 129 10.97 -17.52 -16.98
CA SER A 129 9.77 -18.28 -17.34
C SER A 129 9.82 -19.64 -16.64
N CYS A 130 8.76 -19.97 -15.91
CA CYS A 130 8.64 -21.26 -15.21
C CYS A 130 9.87 -21.61 -14.35
N GLY A 131 10.41 -20.63 -13.63
CA GLY A 131 11.56 -20.84 -12.73
C GLY A 131 12.94 -20.84 -13.38
N GLU A 132 13.04 -20.66 -14.70
CA GLU A 132 14.32 -20.58 -15.41
C GLU A 132 14.44 -19.29 -16.20
N GLY A 133 15.63 -18.69 -16.24
CA GLY A 133 15.78 -17.43 -16.97
C GLY A 133 17.16 -16.82 -16.87
N ILE A 134 17.21 -15.55 -17.17
CA ILE A 134 18.43 -14.74 -17.20
C ILE A 134 18.27 -13.57 -16.25
N ALA A 135 19.28 -13.32 -15.41
CA ALA A 135 19.41 -12.13 -14.61
C ALA A 135 20.73 -11.41 -14.93
N ALA A 136 20.71 -10.08 -14.92
CA ALA A 136 21.88 -9.25 -15.09
C ALA A 136 22.47 -8.89 -13.73
N GLU A 137 23.81 -8.99 -13.62
CA GLU A 137 24.55 -8.48 -12.47
C GLU A 137 24.68 -6.96 -12.54
N GLY A 138 24.76 -6.29 -11.38
CA GLY A 138 25.06 -4.86 -11.26
C GLY A 138 23.90 -3.97 -10.81
N LYS A 139 24.15 -2.65 -10.82
CA LYS A 139 23.27 -1.60 -10.30
C LYS A 139 22.32 -1.08 -11.36
N LEU A 140 21.15 -0.55 -10.93
CA LEU A 140 20.18 0.13 -11.81
C LEU A 140 20.76 1.41 -12.44
N ASN A 141 21.69 2.09 -11.76
CA ASN A 141 22.09 3.47 -12.07
C ASN A 141 23.45 3.59 -12.81
N SER A 142 24.12 2.49 -13.15
CA SER A 142 25.40 2.59 -13.87
C SER A 142 25.17 2.68 -15.39
N TYR A 143 25.28 3.90 -15.93
CA TYR A 143 25.19 4.17 -17.38
C TYR A 143 26.29 3.44 -18.20
N GLU A 144 27.42 3.13 -17.58
CA GLU A 144 28.60 2.57 -18.25
C GLU A 144 28.61 1.03 -18.29
N ASP A 145 27.97 0.34 -17.36
CA ASP A 145 28.15 -1.11 -17.14
C ASP A 145 27.21 -2.03 -17.91
N VAL A 146 26.23 -1.52 -18.65
CA VAL A 146 25.16 -2.36 -19.23
C VAL A 146 25.65 -3.25 -20.37
N ASN A 147 26.62 -2.82 -21.15
CA ASN A 147 27.26 -3.65 -22.15
C ASN A 147 28.25 -4.65 -21.54
N LEU A 148 28.65 -4.43 -20.29
CA LEU A 148 29.57 -5.25 -19.50
C LEU A 148 28.83 -6.11 -18.46
N ALA A 149 27.56 -5.85 -18.19
CA ALA A 149 26.78 -6.62 -17.22
C ALA A 149 26.75 -8.10 -17.62
N LYS A 150 27.36 -8.92 -16.82
CA LYS A 150 27.33 -10.37 -16.99
C LYS A 150 25.91 -10.86 -16.82
N ARG A 151 25.35 -11.44 -17.85
CA ARG A 151 24.05 -12.11 -17.80
C ARG A 151 24.28 -13.56 -17.45
N ARG A 152 23.71 -14.02 -16.35
CA ARG A 152 23.79 -15.42 -15.93
C ARG A 152 22.45 -16.11 -16.13
N LYS A 153 22.49 -17.31 -16.71
CA LYS A 153 21.37 -18.23 -16.64
C LYS A 153 21.25 -18.73 -15.21
N GLN A 154 20.03 -18.65 -14.69
CA GLN A 154 19.70 -19.08 -13.33
C GLN A 154 18.47 -19.99 -13.39
N LYS A 155 18.43 -20.92 -12.47
CA LYS A 155 17.30 -21.82 -12.27
C LYS A 155 16.92 -21.77 -10.79
N LEU A 156 15.65 -21.50 -10.55
CA LEU A 156 15.06 -21.53 -9.21
C LEU A 156 14.73 -22.97 -8.83
N ASP A 157 14.68 -23.25 -7.54
CA ASP A 157 14.31 -24.55 -7.01
C ASP A 157 12.88 -24.96 -7.38
N SER A 158 11.97 -23.98 -7.48
CA SER A 158 10.58 -24.23 -7.85
C SER A 158 10.01 -23.12 -8.75
N PRO A 159 9.16 -23.47 -9.75
CA PRO A 159 8.56 -22.50 -10.67
C PRO A 159 7.45 -21.64 -10.03
N ASP A 160 7.08 -21.88 -8.79
CA ASP A 160 6.12 -21.06 -8.03
C ASP A 160 6.80 -20.00 -7.14
N ILE A 161 8.13 -19.93 -7.15
CA ILE A 161 8.90 -18.89 -6.48
C ILE A 161 9.14 -17.73 -7.44
N LEU A 162 9.00 -16.49 -6.95
CA LEU A 162 9.36 -15.29 -7.71
C LEU A 162 10.88 -15.23 -7.90
N ALA A 163 11.33 -14.92 -9.11
CA ALA A 163 12.76 -14.74 -9.38
C ALA A 163 13.34 -13.54 -8.64
N ILE A 164 12.55 -12.46 -8.46
CA ILE A 164 12.95 -11.32 -7.61
C ILE A 164 13.17 -11.73 -6.15
N LYS A 165 12.45 -12.72 -5.63
CA LYS A 165 12.67 -13.27 -4.29
C LYS A 165 13.99 -14.07 -4.22
N GLY A 166 14.14 -15.01 -5.14
CA GLY A 166 15.31 -15.92 -5.14
C GLY A 166 16.62 -15.18 -5.35
N LEU A 167 16.68 -14.34 -6.40
CA LEU A 167 17.91 -13.63 -6.79
C LEU A 167 18.12 -12.33 -6.01
N GLY A 168 17.06 -11.68 -5.56
CA GLY A 168 17.16 -10.43 -4.80
C GLY A 168 17.81 -10.57 -3.43
N GLN A 169 18.21 -11.77 -3.00
CA GLN A 169 18.98 -12.00 -1.78
C GLN A 169 20.50 -11.88 -2.02
N PHE A 170 20.93 -11.87 -3.28
CA PHE A 170 22.35 -11.83 -3.63
C PHE A 170 22.78 -10.42 -4.01
N LYS A 171 23.89 -9.94 -3.45
CA LYS A 171 24.47 -8.60 -3.75
C LYS A 171 24.81 -8.40 -5.22
N GLU A 172 25.10 -9.47 -5.94
CA GLU A 172 25.43 -9.45 -7.38
C GLU A 172 24.26 -8.92 -8.23
N PHE A 173 22.99 -9.13 -7.78
CA PHE A 173 21.78 -8.69 -8.46
C PHE A 173 21.15 -7.47 -7.78
N GLU A 174 21.93 -6.41 -7.60
CA GLU A 174 21.50 -5.22 -6.82
C GLU A 174 20.22 -4.58 -7.35
N ALA A 175 20.04 -4.53 -8.67
CA ALA A 175 18.82 -4.04 -9.30
C ALA A 175 17.57 -4.86 -8.90
N VAL A 176 17.73 -6.19 -8.85
CA VAL A 176 16.66 -7.11 -8.43
C VAL A 176 16.41 -6.96 -6.92
N SER A 177 17.47 -6.86 -6.11
CA SER A 177 17.38 -6.62 -4.67
C SER A 177 16.66 -5.33 -4.32
N THR A 178 16.92 -4.25 -5.07
CA THR A 178 16.26 -2.95 -4.86
C THR A 178 14.76 -3.05 -5.12
N PHE A 179 14.37 -3.73 -6.21
CA PHE A 179 12.95 -3.93 -6.49
C PHE A 179 12.27 -4.87 -5.48
N ARG A 180 12.95 -5.94 -5.06
CA ARG A 180 12.44 -6.84 -4.02
C ARG A 180 12.11 -6.04 -2.75
N ARG A 181 13.06 -5.23 -2.27
CA ARG A 181 12.86 -4.39 -1.08
C ARG A 181 11.68 -3.43 -1.23
N LEU A 182 11.44 -2.88 -2.42
CA LEU A 182 10.28 -2.03 -2.66
C LEU A 182 8.96 -2.76 -2.36
N ILE A 183 8.81 -4.01 -2.86
CA ILE A 183 7.58 -4.78 -2.61
C ILE A 183 7.48 -5.22 -1.14
N GLU A 184 8.60 -5.57 -0.51
CA GLU A 184 8.65 -5.92 0.92
C GLU A 184 8.19 -4.76 1.80
N ASP A 185 8.42 -3.54 1.36
CA ASP A 185 8.10 -2.30 2.06
C ASP A 185 6.67 -1.79 1.80
N TRP A 186 5.86 -2.51 1.01
CA TRP A 186 4.45 -2.18 0.86
C TRP A 186 3.66 -2.56 2.11
N TYR A 187 2.97 -1.59 2.66
CA TYR A 187 2.16 -1.78 3.84
C TYR A 187 0.67 -1.65 3.52
N VAL A 188 -0.09 -2.73 3.75
CA VAL A 188 -1.54 -2.75 3.59
C VAL A 188 -2.16 -2.79 4.98
N ALA A 189 -2.68 -1.65 5.44
CA ALA A 189 -3.29 -1.51 6.75
C ALA A 189 -4.67 -2.17 6.81
N ASP A 190 -4.89 -2.95 7.86
CA ASP A 190 -6.17 -3.57 8.22
C ASP A 190 -6.34 -3.49 9.75
N PHE A 191 -6.40 -2.25 10.26
CA PHE A 191 -6.38 -2.00 11.70
C PHE A 191 -7.61 -2.52 12.41
N ARG A 192 -7.38 -3.35 13.42
CA ARG A 192 -8.39 -3.89 14.33
C ARG A 192 -8.27 -3.18 15.67
N ILE A 193 -9.14 -2.21 15.87
CA ILE A 193 -9.05 -1.31 17.04
C ILE A 193 -9.19 -2.08 18.36
N ASP A 194 -10.00 -3.14 18.39
CA ASP A 194 -10.11 -3.98 19.58
C ASP A 194 -8.77 -4.65 19.94
N ALA A 195 -8.03 -5.14 18.95
CA ALA A 195 -6.71 -5.72 19.17
C ALA A 195 -5.65 -4.66 19.52
N ALA A 196 -5.72 -3.48 18.87
CA ALA A 196 -4.78 -2.37 19.11
C ALA A 196 -4.83 -1.81 20.53
N ARG A 197 -5.98 -1.92 21.23
CA ARG A 197 -6.15 -1.43 22.60
C ARG A 197 -5.75 -2.42 23.70
N GLU A 198 -5.48 -3.67 23.32
CA GLU A 198 -5.11 -4.70 24.26
C GLU A 198 -3.66 -4.55 24.72
N ARG A 199 -3.37 -5.08 25.94
CA ARG A 199 -2.01 -5.20 26.41
C ARG A 199 -1.27 -6.27 25.62
N GLN A 200 -0.02 -6.01 25.28
CA GLN A 200 0.85 -6.96 24.58
C GLN A 200 2.01 -7.39 25.49
N GLU A 201 2.51 -8.59 25.29
CA GLU A 201 3.76 -9.00 25.94
C GLU A 201 4.89 -8.04 25.56
N ALA A 202 5.83 -7.80 26.47
CA ALA A 202 6.96 -6.92 26.24
C ALA A 202 7.96 -7.59 25.27
N GLU A 203 7.62 -7.51 23.99
CA GLU A 203 8.46 -7.98 22.89
C GLU A 203 9.12 -6.79 22.18
N TYR A 204 10.11 -7.08 21.35
CA TYR A 204 10.73 -6.08 20.49
C TYR A 204 9.91 -5.87 19.22
N GLY A 205 9.55 -4.62 18.91
CA GLY A 205 8.83 -4.27 17.70
C GLY A 205 9.04 -2.82 17.31
N GLU A 206 9.62 -2.58 16.14
CA GLU A 206 9.90 -1.24 15.61
C GLU A 206 8.74 -0.69 14.80
N GLN A 207 8.03 -1.56 14.06
CA GLN A 207 6.97 -1.19 13.12
C GLN A 207 5.63 -1.79 13.51
N LEU A 208 4.56 -1.07 13.17
CA LEU A 208 3.21 -1.58 13.37
C LEU A 208 2.97 -2.86 12.55
N SER A 209 2.31 -3.81 13.18
CA SER A 209 1.74 -4.95 12.46
C SER A 209 0.61 -4.48 11.55
N ARG A 210 0.30 -5.25 10.53
CA ARG A 210 -0.77 -4.95 9.59
C ARG A 210 -2.14 -4.71 10.28
N THR A 211 -2.39 -5.38 11.39
CA THR A 211 -3.61 -5.27 12.18
C THR A 211 -3.53 -4.22 13.29
N GLY A 212 -2.34 -3.69 13.57
CA GLY A 212 -2.11 -2.72 14.64
C GLY A 212 -2.17 -3.31 16.06
N ASP A 213 -2.21 -4.64 16.20
CA ASP A 213 -2.30 -5.32 17.49
C ASP A 213 -1.08 -5.09 18.39
N ASN A 214 0.08 -4.77 17.83
CA ASN A 214 1.31 -4.43 18.54
C ASN A 214 1.47 -2.90 18.83
N LEU A 215 0.39 -2.11 18.78
CA LEU A 215 0.44 -0.66 18.95
C LEU A 215 1.15 -0.25 20.25
N SER A 216 0.92 -0.96 21.37
CA SER A 216 1.55 -0.66 22.66
C SER A 216 3.07 -0.87 22.61
N VAL A 217 3.54 -1.92 21.94
CA VAL A 217 4.97 -2.26 21.78
C VAL A 217 5.67 -1.19 20.94
N VAL A 218 5.12 -0.84 19.77
CA VAL A 218 5.69 0.19 18.89
C VAL A 218 5.67 1.58 19.57
N THR A 219 4.61 1.89 20.31
CA THR A 219 4.56 3.14 21.07
C THR A 219 5.67 3.21 22.11
N LYS A 220 5.93 2.11 22.83
CA LYS A 220 7.04 2.02 23.80
C LYS A 220 8.38 2.18 23.12
N TYR A 221 8.58 1.51 21.96
CA TYR A 221 9.81 1.65 21.16
C TYR A 221 10.05 3.10 20.74
N LEU A 222 9.03 3.79 20.22
CA LEU A 222 9.14 5.21 19.84
C LEU A 222 9.43 6.11 21.02
N TYR A 223 8.76 5.87 22.15
CA TYR A 223 9.00 6.64 23.39
C TYR A 223 10.45 6.52 23.87
N ASP A 224 11.02 5.31 23.86
CA ASP A 224 12.35 5.03 24.36
C ASP A 224 13.48 5.43 23.40
N ASN A 225 13.29 5.24 22.09
CA ASN A 225 14.35 5.33 21.09
C ASN A 225 14.21 6.55 20.15
N HIS A 226 13.00 7.11 19.98
CA HIS A 226 12.70 8.22 19.08
C HIS A 226 11.82 9.29 19.76
N PRO A 227 12.28 9.90 20.87
CA PRO A 227 11.46 10.83 21.66
C PRO A 227 10.95 12.05 20.88
N ASP A 228 11.72 12.54 19.91
CA ASP A 228 11.31 13.66 19.06
C ASP A 228 10.11 13.29 18.18
N ILE A 229 10.13 12.11 17.60
CA ILE A 229 9.02 11.57 16.80
C ILE A 229 7.81 11.34 17.69
N PHE A 230 8.01 10.72 18.84
CA PHE A 230 6.94 10.48 19.80
C PHE A 230 6.27 11.78 20.25
N ASN A 231 7.05 12.81 20.59
CA ASN A 231 6.53 14.13 20.96
C ASN A 231 5.72 14.75 19.82
N LYS A 232 6.17 14.65 18.56
CA LYS A 232 5.42 15.11 17.39
C LYS A 232 4.07 14.39 17.26
N ILE A 233 4.03 13.08 17.49
CA ILE A 233 2.79 12.29 17.49
C ILE A 233 1.83 12.83 18.57
N ILE A 234 2.33 13.09 19.77
CA ILE A 234 1.51 13.61 20.88
C ILE A 234 0.98 15.02 20.57
N GLU A 235 1.79 15.91 20.01
CA GLU A 235 1.30 17.23 19.61
C GLU A 235 0.21 17.14 18.53
N ASN A 236 0.37 16.26 17.54
CA ASN A 236 -0.67 15.99 16.55
C ASN A 236 -1.94 15.41 17.19
N MET A 237 -1.81 14.52 18.19
CA MET A 237 -2.96 14.02 18.94
C MET A 237 -3.73 15.13 19.63
N LYS A 238 -3.03 16.04 20.32
CA LYS A 238 -3.65 17.20 21.00
C LYS A 238 -4.44 18.08 20.04
N LEU A 239 -3.89 18.29 18.84
CA LEU A 239 -4.57 19.10 17.81
C LEU A 239 -5.82 18.42 17.23
N ARG A 240 -5.77 17.09 17.06
CA ARG A 240 -6.82 16.33 16.36
C ARG A 240 -7.90 15.79 17.31
N VAL A 241 -7.54 15.39 18.52
CA VAL A 241 -8.45 14.74 19.48
C VAL A 241 -8.57 15.56 20.74
N PRO A 242 -9.67 16.35 20.89
CA PRO A 242 -9.86 17.18 22.06
C PRO A 242 -9.80 16.39 23.37
N GLY A 243 -9.06 16.91 24.34
CA GLY A 243 -8.93 16.33 25.68
C GLY A 243 -7.73 15.41 25.86
N VAL A 244 -7.13 14.87 24.80
CA VAL A 244 -5.91 14.06 24.92
C VAL A 244 -4.70 14.97 25.13
N GLU A 245 -4.08 14.89 26.31
CA GLU A 245 -2.88 15.66 26.69
C GLU A 245 -1.61 14.82 26.65
N LYS A 246 -1.72 13.53 26.97
CA LYS A 246 -0.58 12.64 27.07
C LYS A 246 -0.96 11.21 26.72
N VAL A 247 -0.02 10.50 26.11
CA VAL A 247 -0.09 9.05 25.91
C VAL A 247 1.17 8.44 26.52
N GLU A 248 1.02 7.34 27.21
CA GLU A 248 2.11 6.61 27.86
C GLU A 248 2.05 5.14 27.45
N ALA A 249 3.20 4.54 27.17
CA ALA A 249 3.36 3.10 27.05
C ALA A 249 4.15 2.61 28.28
N GLN A 250 3.49 1.93 29.18
CA GLN A 250 4.05 1.51 30.46
C GLN A 250 4.18 0.00 30.53
N GLU A 251 5.37 -0.46 30.85
CA GLU A 251 5.60 -1.88 31.15
C GLU A 251 5.12 -2.20 32.54
N THR A 252 4.38 -3.29 32.68
CA THR A 252 3.84 -3.81 33.93
C THR A 252 4.79 -4.85 34.55
N GLN A 253 4.65 -5.12 35.85
CA GLN A 253 5.51 -6.07 36.56
C GLN A 253 5.40 -7.53 36.04
N ASP A 254 4.28 -7.85 35.40
CA ASP A 254 4.02 -9.15 34.78
C ASP A 254 4.48 -9.22 33.28
N GLY A 255 5.27 -8.22 32.84
CA GLY A 255 5.93 -8.25 31.53
C GLY A 255 5.02 -7.88 30.35
N TYR A 256 3.97 -7.08 30.57
CA TYR A 256 3.10 -6.56 29.52
C TYR A 256 3.31 -5.05 29.30
N ILE A 257 3.10 -4.59 28.10
CA ILE A 257 3.03 -3.16 27.77
C ILE A 257 1.58 -2.73 27.68
N VAL A 258 1.23 -1.68 28.40
CA VAL A 258 -0.11 -1.10 28.47
C VAL A 258 -0.07 0.34 28.00
N LEU A 259 -0.95 0.70 27.06
CA LEU A 259 -1.18 2.09 26.68
C LEU A 259 -2.13 2.77 27.65
N ARG A 260 -1.77 4.00 28.04
CA ARG A 260 -2.59 4.89 28.86
C ARG A 260 -2.70 6.25 28.22
N PHE A 261 -3.90 6.82 28.29
CA PHE A 261 -4.22 8.14 27.77
C PHE A 261 -4.61 9.05 28.92
N GLN A 262 -4.07 10.25 28.96
CA GLN A 262 -4.41 11.25 29.96
C GLN A 262 -5.20 12.38 29.31
N ASP A 263 -6.39 12.65 29.86
CA ASP A 263 -7.18 13.86 29.58
C ASP A 263 -6.66 15.00 30.44
N GLY A 264 -6.46 16.19 29.86
CA GLY A 264 -5.90 17.35 30.53
C GLY A 264 -6.70 17.85 31.76
N LYS A 265 -7.96 17.39 31.89
CA LYS A 265 -8.80 17.71 33.04
C LYS A 265 -8.63 16.76 34.23
N PHE A 266 -7.97 15.61 34.02
CA PHE A 266 -7.84 14.56 35.01
C PHE A 266 -6.37 14.23 35.32
N GLN A 267 -6.05 14.01 36.60
CA GLN A 267 -4.68 13.67 37.02
C GLN A 267 -4.30 12.21 36.70
N ASN A 268 -5.29 11.31 36.67
CA ASN A 268 -5.05 9.89 36.48
C ASN A 268 -5.29 9.50 35.01
N PRO A 269 -4.33 8.83 34.35
CA PRO A 269 -4.50 8.34 32.98
C PRO A 269 -5.47 7.15 32.91
N PHE A 270 -6.21 7.06 31.80
CA PHE A 270 -7.09 5.94 31.50
C PHE A 270 -6.34 4.88 30.72
N SER A 271 -6.61 3.60 30.99
CA SER A 271 -6.14 2.53 30.10
C SER A 271 -6.78 2.65 28.70
N ALA A 272 -6.04 2.34 27.67
CA ALA A 272 -6.52 2.31 26.27
C ALA A 272 -7.83 1.51 26.10
N LYS A 273 -8.06 0.52 26.95
CA LYS A 273 -9.30 -0.28 26.99
C LYS A 273 -10.57 0.57 27.15
N TYR A 274 -10.47 1.73 27.82
CA TYR A 274 -11.61 2.62 28.10
C TYR A 274 -11.63 3.88 27.24
N VAL A 275 -10.72 3.98 26.27
CA VAL A 275 -10.62 5.08 25.35
C VAL A 275 -11.50 4.80 24.10
N SER A 276 -12.05 5.84 23.49
CA SER A 276 -12.90 5.67 22.31
C SER A 276 -12.15 5.05 21.12
N ASP A 277 -12.88 4.33 20.27
CA ASP A 277 -12.32 3.70 19.06
C ASP A 277 -11.66 4.73 18.15
N GLY A 278 -12.30 5.87 17.94
CA GLY A 278 -11.76 6.94 17.11
C GLY A 278 -10.45 7.51 17.65
N THR A 279 -10.30 7.64 18.97
CA THR A 279 -9.05 8.09 19.59
C THR A 279 -7.91 7.09 19.37
N ILE A 280 -8.17 5.80 19.60
CA ILE A 280 -7.18 4.73 19.37
C ILE A 280 -6.82 4.67 17.88
N LYS A 281 -7.80 4.76 16.98
CA LYS A 281 -7.59 4.72 15.53
C LYS A 281 -6.76 5.90 15.05
N MET A 282 -7.08 7.12 15.48
CA MET A 282 -6.28 8.31 15.14
C MET A 282 -4.85 8.16 15.64
N PHE A 283 -4.66 7.70 16.88
CA PHE A 283 -3.33 7.46 17.41
C PHE A 283 -2.56 6.42 16.61
N THR A 284 -3.21 5.32 16.21
CA THR A 284 -2.61 4.27 15.37
C THR A 284 -2.16 4.82 14.02
N TYR A 285 -2.98 5.68 13.37
CA TYR A 285 -2.56 6.34 12.12
C TYR A 285 -1.38 7.29 12.34
N LEU A 286 -1.38 8.07 13.41
CA LEU A 286 -0.26 8.97 13.69
C LEU A 286 1.04 8.21 13.98
N VAL A 287 0.97 7.06 14.65
CA VAL A 287 2.12 6.16 14.85
C VAL A 287 2.60 5.62 13.50
N LEU A 288 1.70 5.11 12.64
CA LEU A 288 2.04 4.61 11.30
C LEU A 288 2.71 5.70 10.43
N LEU A 289 2.11 6.89 10.38
CA LEU A 289 2.55 7.97 9.50
C LEU A 289 3.85 8.65 9.95
N ASN A 290 4.25 8.45 11.20
CA ASN A 290 5.50 8.94 11.76
C ASN A 290 6.50 7.80 12.05
N ASP A 291 6.34 6.63 11.42
CA ASP A 291 7.32 5.54 11.51
C ASP A 291 8.70 6.06 11.04
N PRO A 292 9.78 5.86 11.84
CA PRO A 292 11.14 6.21 11.43
C PRO A 292 11.57 5.56 10.09
N LEU A 293 11.05 4.37 9.80
CA LEU A 293 11.25 3.64 8.56
C LEU A 293 10.02 3.85 7.66
N GLN A 294 10.04 4.93 6.89
CA GLN A 294 8.93 5.30 6.00
C GLN A 294 8.68 4.23 4.94
N HIS A 295 7.46 3.70 4.90
CA HIS A 295 7.04 2.76 3.86
C HIS A 295 6.95 3.43 2.48
N ALA A 296 7.38 2.70 1.44
CA ALA A 296 7.30 3.19 0.05
C ALA A 296 5.84 3.37 -0.41
N LEU A 297 4.94 2.48 0.04
CA LEU A 297 3.51 2.53 -0.24
C LEU A 297 2.70 2.15 0.99
N LEU A 298 1.76 3.02 1.36
CA LEU A 298 0.69 2.72 2.31
C LEU A 298 -0.63 2.50 1.56
N CYS A 299 -1.28 1.37 1.79
CA CYS A 299 -2.65 1.09 1.36
C CYS A 299 -3.56 1.09 2.58
N ILE A 300 -4.54 2.00 2.62
CA ILE A 300 -5.42 2.22 3.78
C ILE A 300 -6.87 2.09 3.34
N GLU A 301 -7.59 1.13 3.92
CA GLU A 301 -9.00 0.90 3.59
C GLU A 301 -9.92 1.61 4.58
N GLU A 302 -10.86 2.37 4.01
CA GLU A 302 -11.97 3.02 4.72
C GLU A 302 -11.55 3.68 6.05
N PRO A 303 -10.63 4.67 6.02
CA PRO A 303 -10.12 5.31 7.22
C PRO A 303 -11.22 6.00 8.03
N GLU A 304 -12.33 6.37 7.39
CA GLU A 304 -13.51 6.97 8.01
C GLU A 304 -14.23 6.07 9.01
N ASN A 305 -14.09 4.75 8.90
CA ASN A 305 -14.75 3.83 9.82
C ASN A 305 -14.29 4.09 11.26
N GLN A 306 -15.23 4.26 12.19
CA GLN A 306 -14.98 4.55 13.60
C GLN A 306 -14.32 5.91 13.89
N LEU A 307 -14.13 6.78 12.88
CA LEU A 307 -13.66 8.16 13.08
C LEU A 307 -14.81 9.16 13.00
N TYR A 308 -14.73 10.21 13.79
CA TYR A 308 -15.64 11.34 13.71
C TYR A 308 -15.41 12.08 12.38
N PRO A 309 -16.45 12.51 11.66
CA PRO A 309 -16.33 13.22 10.38
C PRO A 309 -15.37 14.43 10.43
N GLU A 310 -15.39 15.18 11.53
CA GLU A 310 -14.51 16.35 11.76
C GLU A 310 -13.01 16.01 11.74
N LEU A 311 -12.64 14.76 12.05
CA LEU A 311 -11.25 14.29 12.05
C LEU A 311 -10.75 13.94 10.66
N LEU A 312 -11.64 13.68 9.70
CA LEU A 312 -11.28 13.16 8.38
C LEU A 312 -10.48 14.15 7.56
N GLY A 313 -10.79 15.45 7.67
CA GLY A 313 -10.01 16.51 7.03
C GLY A 313 -8.55 16.53 7.51
N GLY A 314 -8.37 16.48 8.82
CA GLY A 314 -7.04 16.42 9.42
C GLY A 314 -6.27 15.14 9.07
N LEU A 315 -6.97 14.00 9.00
CA LEU A 315 -6.34 12.74 8.60
C LEU A 315 -5.91 12.75 7.12
N ALA A 316 -6.71 13.33 6.22
CA ALA A 316 -6.34 13.50 4.83
C ALA A 316 -5.10 14.40 4.67
N GLU A 317 -4.98 15.44 5.49
CA GLU A 317 -3.79 16.28 5.56
C GLU A 317 -2.54 15.50 6.00
N GLU A 318 -2.65 14.65 7.03
CA GLU A 318 -1.54 13.79 7.47
C GLU A 318 -1.11 12.80 6.37
N PHE A 319 -2.07 12.19 5.64
CA PHE A 319 -1.76 11.33 4.50
C PHE A 319 -1.04 12.10 3.38
N ARG A 320 -1.46 13.32 3.08
CA ARG A 320 -0.81 14.17 2.08
C ARG A 320 0.59 14.59 2.52
N ASN A 321 0.79 14.92 3.78
CA ASN A 321 2.10 15.24 4.34
C ASN A 321 3.06 14.06 4.21
N TYR A 322 2.59 12.85 4.52
CA TYR A 322 3.36 11.61 4.33
C TYR A 322 3.72 11.40 2.85
N ALA A 323 2.77 11.58 1.95
CA ALA A 323 2.97 11.44 0.51
C ALA A 323 3.99 12.47 -0.04
N ASN A 324 3.96 13.69 0.48
CA ASN A 324 4.89 14.76 0.11
C ASN A 324 6.30 14.53 0.69
N ALA A 325 6.43 13.78 1.77
CA ALA A 325 7.72 13.42 2.36
C ALA A 325 8.43 12.26 1.63
N GLY A 326 7.87 11.75 0.51
CA GLY A 326 8.50 10.74 -0.35
C GLY A 326 7.86 9.35 -0.30
N GLY A 327 6.85 9.14 0.54
CA GLY A 327 5.99 7.96 0.51
C GLY A 327 4.93 8.04 -0.59
N GLN A 328 4.14 6.99 -0.73
CA GLN A 328 2.92 7.01 -1.54
C GLN A 328 1.76 6.45 -0.71
N VAL A 329 0.58 7.09 -0.78
CA VAL A 329 -0.59 6.67 0.01
C VAL A 329 -1.77 6.39 -0.92
N PHE A 330 -2.27 5.16 -0.85
CA PHE A 330 -3.51 4.77 -1.50
C PHE A 330 -4.59 4.61 -0.43
N VAL A 331 -5.69 5.33 -0.59
CA VAL A 331 -6.82 5.31 0.35
C VAL A 331 -8.07 4.82 -0.38
N SER A 332 -8.77 3.83 0.15
CA SER A 332 -10.13 3.55 -0.32
C SER A 332 -11.14 4.22 0.60
N THR A 333 -12.16 4.84 0.01
CA THR A 333 -13.22 5.50 0.78
C THR A 333 -14.56 5.48 0.06
N HIS A 334 -15.61 5.68 0.81
CA HIS A 334 -16.95 6.03 0.32
C HIS A 334 -17.49 7.29 1.03
N SER A 335 -16.69 7.92 1.91
CA SER A 335 -17.06 9.08 2.71
C SER A 335 -16.99 10.38 1.92
N PRO A 336 -18.11 11.11 1.77
CA PRO A 336 -18.10 12.46 1.19
C PRO A 336 -17.27 13.45 2.01
N ASP A 337 -17.22 13.28 3.34
CA ASP A 337 -16.48 14.18 4.22
C ASP A 337 -14.97 14.02 4.02
N PHE A 338 -14.48 12.77 3.84
CA PHE A 338 -13.09 12.54 3.46
C PHE A 338 -12.78 13.11 2.07
N LEU A 339 -13.68 12.94 1.10
CA LEU A 339 -13.52 13.47 -0.26
C LEU A 339 -13.46 15.00 -0.31
N ASN A 340 -14.11 15.71 0.62
CA ASN A 340 -14.04 17.16 0.69
C ASN A 340 -12.65 17.69 1.11
N ALA A 341 -11.79 16.81 1.61
CA ALA A 341 -10.44 17.15 2.04
C ALA A 341 -9.34 16.75 1.02
N VAL A 342 -9.74 16.25 -0.16
CA VAL A 342 -8.80 15.81 -1.19
C VAL A 342 -9.04 16.53 -2.52
N GLU A 343 -7.99 16.63 -3.34
CA GLU A 343 -8.05 17.26 -4.64
C GLU A 343 -8.70 16.33 -5.68
N LEU A 344 -9.34 16.92 -6.70
CA LEU A 344 -10.02 16.14 -7.75
C LEU A 344 -9.03 15.23 -8.50
N GLU A 345 -7.79 15.66 -8.66
CA GLU A 345 -6.68 14.94 -9.30
C GLU A 345 -6.20 13.73 -8.50
N GLU A 346 -6.51 13.67 -7.21
CA GLU A 346 -6.18 12.56 -6.32
C GLU A 346 -7.24 11.46 -6.36
N ILE A 347 -8.43 11.72 -6.95
CA ILE A 347 -9.59 10.82 -6.89
C ILE A 347 -9.64 9.90 -8.13
N TYR A 348 -9.73 8.61 -7.87
CA TYR A 348 -9.94 7.54 -8.84
C TYR A 348 -11.24 6.82 -8.48
N TYR A 349 -12.22 6.82 -9.38
CA TYR A 349 -13.49 6.15 -9.09
C TYR A 349 -13.57 4.77 -9.76
N LEU A 350 -14.11 3.83 -9.00
CA LEU A 350 -14.36 2.47 -9.43
C LEU A 350 -15.83 2.32 -9.81
N GLN A 351 -16.05 1.76 -11.00
CA GLN A 351 -17.40 1.51 -11.51
C GLN A 351 -17.48 0.09 -12.05
N LYS A 352 -18.58 -0.60 -11.77
CA LYS A 352 -18.84 -1.94 -12.28
C LYS A 352 -19.64 -1.87 -13.57
N LYS A 353 -19.11 -2.47 -14.64
CA LYS A 353 -19.78 -2.58 -15.94
C LYS A 353 -19.70 -4.04 -16.39
N ASP A 354 -20.84 -4.64 -16.78
CA ASP A 354 -20.92 -6.02 -17.25
C ASP A 354 -20.24 -7.04 -16.33
N GLY A 355 -20.40 -6.86 -15.01
CA GLY A 355 -19.80 -7.73 -14.01
C GLY A 355 -18.35 -7.43 -13.63
N PHE A 356 -17.63 -6.61 -14.41
CA PHE A 356 -16.23 -6.26 -14.20
C PHE A 356 -16.06 -4.80 -13.76
N THR A 357 -14.97 -4.54 -13.05
CA THR A 357 -14.67 -3.21 -12.54
C THR A 357 -13.74 -2.47 -13.50
N THR A 358 -14.06 -1.20 -13.71
CA THR A 358 -13.19 -0.20 -14.37
C THR A 358 -12.77 0.85 -13.34
N ILE A 359 -11.61 1.48 -13.55
CA ILE A 359 -11.09 2.57 -12.73
C ILE A 359 -10.81 3.75 -13.65
N LYS A 360 -11.33 4.93 -13.31
CA LYS A 360 -11.10 6.17 -14.04
C LYS A 360 -10.70 7.29 -13.06
N LYS A 361 -9.94 8.26 -13.54
CA LYS A 361 -9.58 9.45 -12.77
C LYS A 361 -10.75 10.42 -12.75
N ALA A 362 -11.09 10.98 -11.59
CA ALA A 362 -12.23 11.90 -11.48
C ALA A 362 -12.01 13.20 -12.25
N SER A 363 -10.77 13.68 -12.32
CA SER A 363 -10.40 14.86 -13.10
C SER A 363 -10.52 14.70 -14.61
N ASP A 364 -10.72 13.47 -15.13
CA ASP A 364 -11.02 13.24 -16.55
C ASP A 364 -12.48 13.58 -16.89
N ASN A 365 -13.36 13.70 -15.86
CA ASN A 365 -14.73 14.17 -16.05
C ASN A 365 -14.77 15.69 -16.19
N PRO A 366 -15.10 16.24 -17.39
CA PRO A 366 -15.07 17.68 -17.62
C PRO A 366 -16.14 18.45 -16.83
N ILE A 367 -17.25 17.80 -16.45
CA ILE A 367 -18.30 18.40 -15.64
C ILE A 367 -17.79 18.54 -14.19
N ALA A 368 -17.26 17.46 -13.61
CA ALA A 368 -16.72 17.49 -12.26
C ALA A 368 -15.60 18.54 -12.12
N ARG A 369 -14.73 18.63 -13.11
CA ARG A 369 -13.64 19.63 -13.12
C ARG A 369 -14.19 21.06 -13.10
N LYS A 370 -15.13 21.41 -13.98
CA LYS A 370 -15.71 22.75 -14.03
C LYS A 370 -16.45 23.14 -12.74
N LEU A 371 -17.14 22.17 -12.12
CA LEU A 371 -17.83 22.40 -10.86
C LEU A 371 -16.84 22.62 -9.70
N CYS A 372 -15.76 21.82 -9.63
CA CYS A 372 -14.70 22.06 -8.64
C CYS A 372 -13.99 23.41 -8.85
N GLU A 373 -13.70 23.80 -10.10
CA GLU A 373 -13.16 25.13 -10.43
C GLU A 373 -14.11 26.26 -10.03
N ALA A 374 -15.42 26.01 -10.00
CA ALA A 374 -16.44 26.95 -9.53
C ALA A 374 -16.60 26.97 -8.00
N GLY A 375 -15.89 26.09 -7.27
CA GLY A 375 -15.88 26.04 -5.81
C GLY A 375 -16.69 24.90 -5.20
N ASP A 376 -17.26 24.00 -6.00
CA ASP A 376 -17.93 22.81 -5.48
C ASP A 376 -16.92 21.81 -4.93
N LEU A 377 -17.25 21.19 -3.80
CA LEU A 377 -16.37 20.19 -3.16
C LEU A 377 -16.62 18.78 -3.74
N PRO A 378 -15.57 17.96 -3.93
CA PRO A 378 -15.69 16.63 -4.51
C PRO A 378 -16.69 15.71 -3.79
N GLY A 379 -16.79 15.78 -2.45
CA GLY A 379 -17.77 15.02 -1.68
C GLY A 379 -19.21 15.45 -1.92
N ALA A 380 -19.47 16.73 -2.20
CA ALA A 380 -20.78 17.21 -2.59
C ALA A 380 -21.17 16.68 -3.99
N LEU A 381 -20.24 16.71 -4.93
CA LEU A 381 -20.44 16.16 -6.29
C LEU A 381 -20.67 14.65 -6.25
N TRP A 382 -19.97 13.93 -5.35
CA TRP A 382 -20.21 12.51 -5.15
C TRP A 382 -21.63 12.21 -4.67
N LYS A 383 -22.13 12.94 -3.67
CA LYS A 383 -23.52 12.80 -3.18
C LYS A 383 -24.56 13.04 -4.28
N GLN A 384 -24.27 13.94 -5.20
CA GLN A 384 -25.15 14.30 -6.33
C GLN A 384 -24.99 13.34 -7.54
N GLY A 385 -24.02 12.43 -7.52
CA GLY A 385 -23.72 11.55 -8.65
C GLY A 385 -23.01 12.22 -9.82
N LEU A 386 -22.48 13.44 -9.63
CA LEU A 386 -21.83 14.24 -10.68
C LEU A 386 -20.32 13.96 -10.83
N LEU A 387 -19.74 13.27 -9.88
CA LEU A 387 -18.33 12.92 -9.91
C LEU A 387 -18.04 11.77 -10.90
N VAL A 388 -19.03 10.94 -11.16
CA VAL A 388 -18.94 9.73 -11.99
C VAL A 388 -19.69 9.98 -13.29
N GLU A 389 -19.07 9.70 -14.42
CA GLU A 389 -19.79 9.68 -15.71
C GLU A 389 -20.86 8.58 -15.64
N GLY A 390 -22.09 8.94 -16.03
CA GLY A 390 -23.22 8.04 -16.10
C GLY A 390 -23.06 6.91 -17.13
#